data_97eb171d96c23dbea953a020f3684a4c
#
_entry.id   97eb171d96c23dbea953a020f3684a4c
#
_cell.length_a   1.000
_cell.length_b   1.000
_cell.length_c   1.000
_cell.angle_alpha   90.00
_cell.angle_beta   90.00
_cell.angle_gamma   90.00
#
_symmetry.space_group_name_H-M   'P 1'
#
loop_
_entity.id
_entity.type
_entity.pdbx_description
1 polymer ?
#
loop_
_entity_poly.entity_id
_entity_poly.type
_entity_poly.pdbx_seq_one_letter_code
_entity_poly.pdbx_strand_id
1 'polypeptide(L)'
;MRKWGDEMNTDIKDSLDRLLSVCTQIENVAPSSDALHNIKSTVIADLFAFIKHISVNGYEERVEYFNSVYLGGRYAIITADNGGNIPESVKQLCSFDQEKISGSGTKTADRYLAFVVELGRYYTLSRRDRKEIDVQKYTDYIKRISGYIKDHQVVVPPSNLIEVSTDTSQGKKVSEIADAPQTNNDVPGETLEELLENLNGLIGLTGVKQEVNSLINMLKINKVRTAKGMKQLNVSKHLVFLGNPGTGKTTVARLLSKIYKQMGVLETGQLVEVDRGGLVAGYVGQTAIKTMEKIQEAIGGVLFIDEAYTLAKGGADFGQEAIDTILKAMEDHRDKFIVIVAGYSEPMETFLESNPGLKSRFNKSILFDDYTELELYER
;
A
#
# COMPACT_ATOMS: atom_id res chain seq x y z
N MET A 1 -39.92 -4.89 8.79
CA MET A 1 -38.97 -3.85 8.42
C MET A 1 -37.65 -4.13 9.11
N ARG A 2 -36.82 -5.02 8.57
CA ARG A 2 -35.40 -5.19 8.84
C ARG A 2 -34.81 -5.69 7.53
N LYS A 3 -34.57 -4.77 6.57
CA LYS A 3 -34.20 -5.14 5.19
C LYS A 3 -32.74 -4.96 4.82
N TRP A 4 -31.97 -4.21 5.59
CA TRP A 4 -30.55 -3.95 5.37
C TRP A 4 -29.78 -4.46 6.58
N GLY A 5 -28.64 -5.09 6.41
CA GLY A 5 -27.81 -5.60 7.51
C GLY A 5 -27.53 -4.47 8.50
N ASP A 6 -27.84 -4.70 9.76
CA ASP A 6 -27.93 -3.68 10.82
C ASP A 6 -26.57 -3.15 11.30
N GLU A 7 -25.45 -3.46 10.62
CA GLU A 7 -24.13 -2.98 11.01
C GLU A 7 -23.62 -1.98 9.98
N MET A 8 -23.38 -0.77 10.44
CA MET A 8 -22.64 0.26 9.71
C MET A 8 -21.25 -0.28 9.40
N ASN A 9 -20.88 -0.33 8.10
CA ASN A 9 -19.53 -0.69 7.73
C ASN A 9 -18.58 0.44 8.17
N THR A 10 -17.75 0.13 9.17
CA THR A 10 -16.87 1.09 9.83
C THR A 10 -15.83 1.64 8.84
N ASP A 11 -15.36 0.82 7.89
CA ASP A 11 -14.35 1.21 6.92
C ASP A 11 -14.91 2.27 5.95
N ILE A 12 -16.14 2.07 5.45
CA ILE A 12 -16.84 3.07 4.62
C ILE A 12 -17.07 4.36 5.39
N LYS A 13 -17.48 4.24 6.66
CA LYS A 13 -17.71 5.41 7.51
C LYS A 13 -16.44 6.23 7.70
N ASP A 14 -15.34 5.57 8.05
CA ASP A 14 -14.05 6.21 8.26
C ASP A 14 -13.51 6.86 6.98
N SER A 15 -13.67 6.19 5.84
CA SER A 15 -13.25 6.69 4.53
C SER A 15 -14.08 7.91 4.12
N LEU A 16 -15.41 7.89 4.34
CA LEU A 16 -16.29 9.02 4.11
C LEU A 16 -15.94 10.21 5.01
N ASP A 17 -15.73 9.98 6.29
CA ASP A 17 -15.38 11.03 7.24
C ASP A 17 -14.05 11.72 6.88
N ARG A 18 -13.07 10.96 6.39
CA ARG A 18 -11.81 11.53 5.85
C ARG A 18 -12.06 12.40 4.62
N LEU A 19 -12.88 11.94 3.67
CA LEU A 19 -13.24 12.73 2.48
C LEU A 19 -13.96 14.01 2.87
N LEU A 20 -14.97 13.93 3.71
CA LEU A 20 -15.76 15.11 4.15
C LEU A 20 -14.96 16.07 5.03
N SER A 21 -13.99 15.59 5.80
CA SER A 21 -13.05 16.42 6.56
C SER A 21 -12.22 17.29 5.63
N VAL A 22 -11.70 16.71 4.53
CA VAL A 22 -10.96 17.47 3.51
C VAL A 22 -11.85 18.50 2.84
N CYS A 23 -13.09 18.13 2.47
CA CYS A 23 -14.05 19.10 1.90
C CYS A 23 -14.29 20.28 2.86
N THR A 24 -14.45 20.00 4.16
CA THR A 24 -14.61 21.06 5.18
C THR A 24 -13.36 21.96 5.27
N GLN A 25 -12.16 21.42 5.16
CA GLN A 25 -10.94 22.22 5.13
C GLN A 25 -10.87 23.12 3.88
N ILE A 26 -11.32 22.62 2.72
CA ILE A 26 -11.40 23.40 1.49
C ILE A 26 -12.40 24.54 1.65
N GLU A 27 -13.61 24.27 2.14
CA GLU A 27 -14.66 25.26 2.38
C GLU A 27 -14.20 26.40 3.30
N ASN A 28 -13.40 26.07 4.33
CA ASN A 28 -12.88 27.06 5.28
C ASN A 28 -11.84 28.02 4.69
N VAL A 29 -11.18 27.66 3.60
CA VAL A 29 -10.18 28.51 2.92
C VAL A 29 -10.67 29.10 1.61
N ALA A 30 -11.76 28.60 1.04
CA ALA A 30 -12.34 29.09 -0.19
C ALA A 30 -13.12 30.39 0.03
N PRO A 31 -13.01 31.40 -0.86
CA PRO A 31 -13.83 32.57 -0.82
C PRO A 31 -15.32 32.23 -0.94
N SER A 32 -16.20 33.01 -0.28
CA SER A 32 -17.66 32.76 -0.29
C SER A 32 -18.29 32.84 -1.69
N SER A 33 -17.62 33.45 -2.64
CA SER A 33 -18.04 33.52 -4.06
C SER A 33 -17.52 32.35 -4.91
N ASP A 34 -16.70 31.48 -4.36
CA ASP A 34 -16.11 30.38 -5.07
C ASP A 34 -17.03 29.14 -5.02
N ALA A 35 -17.08 28.37 -6.11
CA ALA A 35 -17.77 27.08 -6.18
C ALA A 35 -17.27 26.08 -5.11
N LEU A 36 -16.01 26.20 -4.70
CA LEU A 36 -15.40 25.37 -3.63
C LEU A 36 -15.98 25.63 -2.23
N HIS A 37 -16.66 26.76 -2.03
CA HIS A 37 -17.30 27.06 -0.73
C HIS A 37 -18.44 26.09 -0.36
N ASN A 38 -18.99 25.37 -1.35
CA ASN A 38 -20.04 24.36 -1.16
C ASN A 38 -19.57 22.95 -1.59
N ILE A 39 -18.28 22.69 -1.68
CA ILE A 39 -17.73 21.43 -2.21
C ILE A 39 -18.25 20.19 -1.48
N LYS A 40 -18.45 20.26 -0.17
CA LYS A 40 -18.99 19.15 0.63
C LYS A 40 -20.38 18.76 0.19
N SER A 41 -21.26 19.73 -0.04
CA SER A 41 -22.62 19.48 -0.52
C SER A 41 -22.62 18.94 -1.95
N THR A 42 -21.72 19.41 -2.78
CA THR A 42 -21.51 18.92 -4.16
C THR A 42 -21.02 17.49 -4.17
N VAL A 43 -20.03 17.15 -3.34
CA VAL A 43 -19.54 15.77 -3.17
C VAL A 43 -20.68 14.83 -2.75
N ILE A 44 -21.49 15.21 -1.77
CA ILE A 44 -22.60 14.37 -1.30
C ILE A 44 -23.66 14.17 -2.39
N ALA A 45 -24.02 15.23 -3.13
CA ALA A 45 -24.95 15.12 -4.24
C ALA A 45 -24.41 14.17 -5.33
N ASP A 46 -23.12 14.25 -5.66
CA ASP A 46 -22.48 13.35 -6.64
C ASP A 46 -22.41 11.90 -6.13
N LEU A 47 -22.25 11.67 -4.81
CA LEU A 47 -22.33 10.33 -4.24
C LEU A 47 -23.73 9.73 -4.34
N PHE A 48 -24.79 10.53 -4.13
CA PHE A 48 -26.16 10.08 -4.36
C PHE A 48 -26.42 9.74 -5.84
N ALA A 49 -25.92 10.58 -6.75
CA ALA A 49 -26.01 10.36 -8.19
C ALA A 49 -25.22 9.08 -8.61
N PHE A 50 -24.07 8.83 -8.00
CA PHE A 50 -23.30 7.59 -8.21
C PHE A 50 -24.08 6.35 -7.79
N ILE A 51 -24.64 6.32 -6.58
CA ILE A 51 -25.45 5.20 -6.09
C ILE A 51 -26.64 4.93 -7.03
N LYS A 52 -27.31 5.99 -7.50
CA LYS A 52 -28.39 5.89 -8.49
C LYS A 52 -27.89 5.30 -9.80
N HIS A 53 -26.77 5.78 -10.32
CA HIS A 53 -26.19 5.38 -11.61
C HIS A 53 -25.86 3.89 -11.68
N ILE A 54 -25.23 3.35 -10.62
CA ILE A 54 -24.85 1.94 -10.57
C ILE A 54 -26.00 1.00 -10.19
N SER A 55 -27.10 1.51 -9.67
CA SER A 55 -28.26 0.68 -9.28
C SER A 55 -29.13 0.35 -10.49
N VAL A 56 -29.49 -0.93 -10.62
CA VAL A 56 -30.48 -1.37 -11.61
C VAL A 56 -31.89 -1.07 -11.10
N ASN A 57 -32.16 -1.40 -9.82
CA ASN A 57 -33.42 -1.16 -9.14
C ASN A 57 -33.17 -0.71 -7.68
N GLY A 58 -34.17 -0.10 -7.05
CA GLY A 58 -34.15 0.20 -5.61
C GLY A 58 -33.08 1.22 -5.18
N TYR A 59 -32.72 2.16 -6.06
CA TYR A 59 -31.74 3.19 -5.73
C TYR A 59 -32.21 4.12 -4.61
N GLU A 60 -33.52 4.38 -4.51
CA GLU A 60 -34.11 5.22 -3.48
C GLU A 60 -33.81 4.68 -2.08
N GLU A 61 -34.05 3.37 -1.87
CA GLU A 61 -33.77 2.71 -0.58
C GLU A 61 -32.29 2.77 -0.22
N ARG A 62 -31.40 2.65 -1.21
CA ARG A 62 -29.93 2.72 -1.01
C ARG A 62 -29.47 4.12 -0.67
N VAL A 63 -29.96 5.12 -1.36
CA VAL A 63 -29.64 6.52 -1.10
C VAL A 63 -30.18 6.95 0.27
N GLU A 64 -31.42 6.56 0.64
CA GLU A 64 -31.97 6.79 1.96
C GLU A 64 -31.16 6.11 3.06
N TYR A 65 -30.79 4.84 2.85
CA TYR A 65 -29.92 4.12 3.78
C TYR A 65 -28.58 4.80 3.95
N PHE A 66 -27.90 5.15 2.84
CA PHE A 66 -26.62 5.83 2.87
C PHE A 66 -26.72 7.18 3.61
N ASN A 67 -27.73 7.96 3.30
CA ASN A 67 -27.95 9.25 3.97
C ASN A 67 -28.23 9.07 5.48
N SER A 68 -29.10 8.14 5.87
CA SER A 68 -29.46 7.94 7.28
C SER A 68 -28.33 7.37 8.12
N VAL A 69 -27.63 6.35 7.60
CA VAL A 69 -26.61 5.60 8.35
C VAL A 69 -25.24 6.30 8.35
N TYR A 70 -24.81 6.81 7.19
CA TYR A 70 -23.46 7.38 7.06
C TYR A 70 -23.43 8.90 7.21
N LEU A 71 -24.51 9.59 6.85
CA LEU A 71 -24.59 11.07 6.89
C LEU A 71 -25.53 11.61 7.99
N GLY A 72 -26.17 10.71 8.75
CA GLY A 72 -27.08 11.08 9.85
C GLY A 72 -28.38 11.76 9.40
N GLY A 73 -28.84 11.51 8.18
CA GLY A 73 -30.10 12.04 7.62
C GLY A 73 -30.11 13.55 7.36
N ARG A 74 -28.93 14.20 7.32
CA ARG A 74 -28.81 15.68 7.31
C ARG A 74 -28.94 16.32 5.93
N TYR A 75 -28.91 15.54 4.86
CA TYR A 75 -28.84 16.07 3.50
C TYR A 75 -30.12 15.80 2.73
N ALA A 76 -30.58 16.78 1.96
CA ALA A 76 -31.66 16.58 1.03
C ALA A 76 -31.22 15.62 -0.08
N ILE A 77 -32.02 14.60 -0.36
CA ILE A 77 -31.72 13.63 -1.42
C ILE A 77 -32.09 14.26 -2.75
N ILE A 78 -31.07 14.84 -3.40
CA ILE A 78 -31.18 15.39 -4.76
C ILE A 78 -30.42 14.45 -5.67
N THR A 79 -31.10 13.59 -6.38
CA THR A 79 -30.50 12.68 -7.36
C THR A 79 -30.57 13.32 -8.75
N ALA A 80 -29.62 14.19 -9.07
CA ALA A 80 -29.41 14.59 -10.45
C ALA A 80 -28.97 13.36 -11.26
N ASP A 81 -29.52 13.17 -12.45
CA ASP A 81 -29.04 12.15 -13.36
C ASP A 81 -27.84 12.73 -14.12
N ASN A 82 -26.67 12.47 -13.65
CA ASN A 82 -25.44 12.96 -14.30
C ASN A 82 -25.09 12.14 -15.57
N GLY A 83 -25.94 11.19 -15.97
CA GLY A 83 -25.89 10.50 -17.27
C GLY A 83 -24.55 9.85 -17.60
N GLY A 84 -23.73 9.61 -16.58
CA GLY A 84 -22.37 9.12 -16.77
C GLY A 84 -21.33 10.21 -17.08
N ASN A 85 -21.61 11.49 -16.90
CA ASN A 85 -20.62 12.57 -17.02
C ASN A 85 -19.67 12.59 -15.83
N ILE A 86 -18.54 13.31 -15.99
CA ILE A 86 -17.62 13.57 -14.88
C ILE A 86 -18.35 14.39 -13.80
N PRO A 87 -18.38 13.94 -12.53
CA PRO A 87 -19.01 14.66 -11.44
C PRO A 87 -18.45 16.08 -11.26
N GLU A 88 -19.31 17.00 -10.87
CA GLU A 88 -18.89 18.38 -10.67
C GLU A 88 -17.89 18.52 -9.51
N SER A 89 -18.08 17.72 -8.46
CA SER A 89 -17.11 17.64 -7.35
C SER A 89 -15.72 17.23 -7.81
N VAL A 90 -15.61 16.27 -8.73
CA VAL A 90 -14.31 15.80 -9.26
C VAL A 90 -13.60 16.93 -10.02
N LYS A 91 -14.33 17.69 -10.83
CA LYS A 91 -13.78 18.85 -11.55
C LYS A 91 -13.26 19.92 -10.58
N GLN A 92 -14.05 20.25 -9.57
CA GLN A 92 -13.71 21.23 -8.55
C GLN A 92 -12.50 20.77 -7.71
N LEU A 93 -12.45 19.50 -7.31
CA LEU A 93 -11.32 18.95 -6.56
C LEU A 93 -10.04 18.90 -7.40
N CYS A 94 -10.12 18.58 -8.70
CA CYS A 94 -8.97 18.63 -9.60
C CYS A 94 -8.46 20.07 -9.78
N SER A 95 -9.36 21.07 -9.94
CA SER A 95 -8.96 22.47 -10.01
C SER A 95 -8.28 22.93 -8.71
N PHE A 96 -8.80 22.55 -7.56
CA PHE A 96 -8.18 22.84 -6.27
C PHE A 96 -6.79 22.23 -6.13
N ASP A 97 -6.63 20.96 -6.57
CA ASP A 97 -5.34 20.26 -6.53
C ASP A 97 -4.31 20.92 -7.49
N GLN A 98 -4.78 21.51 -8.61
CA GLN A 98 -3.92 22.27 -9.54
C GLN A 98 -3.42 23.59 -8.97
N GLU A 99 -4.25 24.31 -8.22
CA GLU A 99 -3.90 25.60 -7.61
C GLU A 99 -2.95 25.46 -6.42
N LYS A 100 -3.00 24.31 -5.71
CA LYS A 100 -2.14 24.03 -4.55
C LYS A 100 -0.88 23.23 -4.92
N ILE A 101 -0.02 23.78 -5.77
CA ILE A 101 1.21 23.16 -6.31
C ILE A 101 2.31 22.88 -5.24
N SER A 102 2.09 23.09 -3.96
CA SER A 102 3.13 22.98 -2.92
C SER A 102 2.76 22.01 -1.82
N GLY A 103 3.00 20.71 -2.00
CA GLY A 103 3.00 19.76 -0.89
C GLY A 103 2.76 18.32 -1.32
N SER A 104 3.66 17.42 -0.89
CA SER A 104 3.57 15.97 -1.01
C SER A 104 2.43 15.39 -0.17
N GLY A 105 1.18 15.54 -0.59
CA GLY A 105 0.01 14.94 0.04
C GLY A 105 -0.87 14.26 -0.99
N THR A 106 -1.64 13.24 -0.57
CA THR A 106 -2.67 12.63 -1.41
C THR A 106 -3.59 13.72 -1.93
N LYS A 107 -3.71 13.86 -3.24
CA LYS A 107 -4.55 14.86 -3.90
C LYS A 107 -6.01 14.65 -3.48
N THR A 108 -6.78 15.73 -3.44
CA THR A 108 -8.15 15.67 -2.92
C THR A 108 -9.09 14.90 -3.85
N ALA A 109 -8.90 15.02 -5.17
CA ALA A 109 -9.63 14.25 -6.16
C ALA A 109 -9.38 12.73 -6.05
N ASP A 110 -8.14 12.30 -5.72
CA ASP A 110 -7.81 10.89 -5.49
C ASP A 110 -8.54 10.32 -4.27
N ARG A 111 -8.81 11.13 -3.25
CA ARG A 111 -9.61 10.71 -2.08
C ARG A 111 -11.07 10.47 -2.44
N TYR A 112 -11.63 11.30 -3.31
CA TYR A 112 -12.98 11.07 -3.83
C TYR A 112 -13.03 9.75 -4.62
N LEU A 113 -12.09 9.54 -5.53
CA LEU A 113 -12.01 8.30 -6.32
C LEU A 113 -11.88 7.08 -5.42
N ALA A 114 -10.97 7.11 -4.44
CA ALA A 114 -10.77 6.00 -3.50
C ALA A 114 -12.07 5.67 -2.73
N PHE A 115 -12.78 6.69 -2.25
CA PHE A 115 -14.06 6.48 -1.56
C PHE A 115 -15.14 5.87 -2.47
N VAL A 116 -15.27 6.36 -3.70
CA VAL A 116 -16.26 5.84 -4.67
C VAL A 116 -15.95 4.40 -5.07
N VAL A 117 -14.67 4.04 -5.20
CA VAL A 117 -14.23 2.65 -5.42
C VAL A 117 -14.64 1.77 -4.24
N GLU A 118 -14.39 2.21 -3.02
CA GLU A 118 -14.72 1.45 -1.82
C GLU A 118 -16.24 1.28 -1.64
N LEU A 119 -17.02 2.34 -1.86
CA LEU A 119 -18.47 2.30 -1.81
C LEU A 119 -19.06 1.37 -2.89
N GLY A 120 -18.55 1.43 -4.10
CA GLY A 120 -18.95 0.54 -5.20
C GLY A 120 -18.63 -0.92 -4.90
N ARG A 121 -17.43 -1.20 -4.33
CA ARG A 121 -17.06 -2.55 -3.87
C ARG A 121 -18.02 -3.07 -2.80
N TYR A 122 -18.39 -2.25 -1.83
CA TYR A 122 -19.36 -2.63 -0.81
C TYR A 122 -20.67 -3.12 -1.42
N TYR A 123 -21.23 -2.38 -2.37
CA TYR A 123 -22.48 -2.79 -3.03
C TYR A 123 -22.31 -4.02 -3.95
N THR A 124 -21.18 -4.15 -4.65
CA THR A 124 -20.93 -5.28 -5.57
C THR A 124 -20.59 -6.59 -4.83
N LEU A 125 -19.98 -6.53 -3.65
CA LEU A 125 -19.64 -7.70 -2.83
C LEU A 125 -20.82 -8.17 -1.96
N SER A 126 -21.79 -7.32 -1.68
CA SER A 126 -22.98 -7.71 -0.94
C SER A 126 -23.76 -8.79 -1.71
N ARG A 127 -23.91 -9.97 -1.10
CA ARG A 127 -24.67 -11.09 -1.71
C ARG A 127 -26.09 -10.70 -2.09
N ARG A 128 -26.65 -9.71 -1.41
CA ARG A 128 -28.00 -9.22 -1.59
C ARG A 128 -28.08 -8.21 -2.73
N ASP A 129 -27.14 -7.27 -2.78
CA ASP A 129 -27.16 -6.16 -3.73
C ASP A 129 -26.54 -6.49 -5.08
N ARG A 130 -25.68 -7.54 -5.16
CA ARG A 130 -24.97 -7.92 -6.39
C ARG A 130 -25.85 -8.09 -7.64
N LYS A 131 -27.09 -8.57 -7.47
CA LYS A 131 -28.05 -8.73 -8.59
C LYS A 131 -28.73 -7.43 -9.02
N GLU A 132 -28.64 -6.41 -8.18
CA GLU A 132 -29.33 -5.12 -8.36
C GLU A 132 -28.34 -3.99 -8.66
N ILE A 133 -27.05 -4.31 -8.77
CA ILE A 133 -25.98 -3.40 -9.16
C ILE A 133 -25.50 -3.74 -10.57
N ASP A 134 -25.41 -2.73 -11.40
CA ASP A 134 -24.84 -2.81 -12.74
C ASP A 134 -23.29 -2.65 -12.63
N VAL A 135 -22.62 -3.79 -12.62
CA VAL A 135 -21.14 -3.84 -12.49
C VAL A 135 -20.47 -3.15 -13.69
N GLN A 136 -21.06 -3.23 -14.88
CA GLN A 136 -20.50 -2.56 -16.05
C GLN A 136 -20.56 -1.03 -15.91
N LYS A 137 -21.71 -0.49 -15.48
CA LYS A 137 -21.85 0.95 -15.22
C LYS A 137 -20.89 1.42 -14.13
N TYR A 138 -20.71 0.62 -13.06
CA TYR A 138 -19.74 0.89 -12.02
C TYR A 138 -18.33 0.97 -12.59
N THR A 139 -17.91 -0.03 -13.34
CA THR A 139 -16.58 -0.10 -13.95
C THR A 139 -16.32 1.09 -14.88
N ASP A 140 -17.29 1.40 -15.76
CA ASP A 140 -17.17 2.50 -16.70
C ASP A 140 -17.13 3.87 -16.00
N TYR A 141 -17.85 4.01 -14.90
CA TYR A 141 -17.80 5.21 -14.05
C TYR A 141 -16.42 5.42 -13.45
N ILE A 142 -15.85 4.37 -12.84
CA ILE A 142 -14.49 4.43 -12.24
C ILE A 142 -13.42 4.73 -13.28
N LYS A 143 -13.43 4.03 -14.43
CA LYS A 143 -12.47 4.27 -15.52
C LYS A 143 -12.51 5.73 -16.00
N ARG A 144 -13.70 6.29 -16.15
CA ARG A 144 -13.89 7.66 -16.62
C ARG A 144 -13.37 8.69 -15.64
N ILE A 145 -13.69 8.54 -14.36
CA ILE A 145 -13.20 9.46 -13.32
C ILE A 145 -11.69 9.33 -13.15
N SER A 146 -11.17 8.11 -13.10
CA SER A 146 -9.72 7.86 -12.99
C SER A 146 -8.96 8.48 -14.16
N GLY A 147 -9.46 8.30 -15.40
CA GLY A 147 -8.90 8.94 -16.57
C GLY A 147 -8.92 10.46 -16.47
N TYR A 148 -10.06 11.05 -16.11
CA TYR A 148 -10.17 12.51 -15.94
C TYR A 148 -9.19 13.06 -14.90
N ILE A 149 -9.11 12.43 -13.72
CA ILE A 149 -8.18 12.84 -12.66
C ILE A 149 -6.74 12.78 -13.17
N LYS A 150 -6.36 11.68 -13.85
CA LYS A 150 -5.02 11.50 -14.42
C LYS A 150 -4.67 12.58 -15.44
N ASP A 151 -5.60 12.92 -16.32
CA ASP A 151 -5.40 13.94 -17.37
C ASP A 151 -5.32 15.36 -16.80
N HIS A 152 -5.90 15.61 -15.62
CA HIS A 152 -5.90 16.90 -14.93
C HIS A 152 -4.92 16.94 -13.75
N GLN A 153 -4.11 15.92 -13.55
CA GLN A 153 -3.00 15.99 -12.61
C GLN A 153 -1.85 16.79 -13.21
N VAL A 154 -1.43 17.87 -12.53
CA VAL A 154 -0.24 18.61 -12.93
C VAL A 154 0.97 17.69 -12.78
N VAL A 155 1.55 17.31 -13.90
CA VAL A 155 2.91 16.75 -13.94
C VAL A 155 3.82 17.97 -13.72
N VAL A 156 4.38 18.14 -12.54
CA VAL A 156 5.46 19.11 -12.32
C VAL A 156 6.66 18.54 -13.07
N PRO A 157 7.12 19.20 -14.16
CA PRO A 157 8.37 18.79 -14.79
C PRO A 157 9.48 18.97 -13.74
N PRO A 158 10.52 18.10 -13.73
CA PRO A 158 11.65 18.29 -12.83
C PRO A 158 12.19 19.69 -13.04
N SER A 159 12.32 20.45 -11.96
CA SER A 159 12.78 21.84 -11.95
C SER A 159 14.10 21.91 -12.70
N ASN A 160 14.12 22.56 -13.86
CA ASN A 160 15.32 22.92 -14.55
C ASN A 160 16.15 23.76 -13.60
N LEU A 161 17.25 23.20 -13.14
CA LEU A 161 18.30 23.95 -12.49
C LEU A 161 18.69 25.09 -13.43
N ILE A 162 18.58 26.31 -12.93
CA ILE A 162 19.07 27.53 -13.57
C ILE A 162 20.56 27.29 -13.84
N GLU A 163 20.91 27.09 -15.11
CA GLU A 163 22.28 27.17 -15.57
C GLU A 163 22.77 28.61 -15.38
N VAL A 164 23.56 28.81 -14.35
CA VAL A 164 24.43 30.00 -14.29
C VAL A 164 25.59 29.75 -15.26
N SER A 165 25.48 30.34 -16.43
CA SER A 165 26.54 30.43 -17.39
C SER A 165 27.72 31.22 -16.80
N THR A 166 28.84 30.55 -16.56
CA THR A 166 30.14 31.20 -16.53
C THR A 166 31.01 30.56 -17.61
N ASP A 167 31.15 31.36 -18.66
CA ASP A 167 32.10 31.19 -19.75
C ASP A 167 33.53 31.23 -19.21
N THR A 168 34.38 30.29 -19.58
CA THR A 168 35.78 30.54 -20.04
C THR A 168 36.47 29.24 -20.50
N SER A 169 36.73 29.29 -21.76
CA SER A 169 37.63 28.64 -22.71
C SER A 169 38.87 27.87 -22.26
N GLN A 170 39.21 26.92 -23.16
CA GLN A 170 40.51 26.32 -23.56
C GLN A 170 41.00 25.17 -22.67
N GLY A 171 41.22 23.97 -23.19
CA GLY A 171 41.85 23.51 -24.38
C GLY A 171 42.81 22.37 -24.04
N LYS A 172 42.87 21.34 -24.89
CA LYS A 172 43.88 20.28 -25.10
C LYS A 172 43.72 18.91 -24.45
N LYS A 173 43.31 18.01 -25.26
CA LYS A 173 43.92 16.80 -25.89
C LYS A 173 44.92 15.95 -25.07
N VAL A 174 44.59 14.64 -25.03
CA VAL A 174 45.34 13.43 -25.48
C VAL A 174 45.88 12.49 -24.40
N SER A 175 45.44 11.28 -24.55
CA SER A 175 46.04 9.92 -24.56
C SER A 175 46.26 9.21 -23.23
N GLU A 176 45.59 8.12 -23.17
CA GLU A 176 46.00 6.69 -23.20
C GLU A 176 46.52 6.04 -21.92
N ILE A 177 45.76 4.99 -21.60
CA ILE A 177 46.14 3.60 -21.20
C ILE A 177 46.52 3.36 -19.74
N ALA A 178 45.71 2.53 -19.10
CA ALA A 178 45.92 1.22 -18.56
C ALA A 178 45.27 0.96 -17.20
N ASP A 179 44.56 -0.15 -17.20
CA ASP A 179 44.27 -1.09 -16.13
C ASP A 179 43.47 -0.69 -14.85
N ALA A 180 42.43 -1.47 -14.74
CA ALA A 180 41.38 -1.56 -13.76
C ALA A 180 41.82 -1.63 -12.28
N PRO A 181 40.93 -1.32 -11.35
CA PRO A 181 39.90 -2.27 -10.98
C PRO A 181 38.46 -1.68 -10.95
N GLN A 182 37.52 -2.55 -11.14
CA GLN A 182 36.10 -2.30 -11.17
C GLN A 182 35.63 -1.59 -9.90
N THR A 183 35.25 -0.34 -10.02
CA THR A 183 34.47 0.38 -9.03
C THR A 183 33.00 0.37 -9.48
N ASN A 184 32.17 -0.10 -8.60
CA ASN A 184 30.74 -0.14 -8.70
C ASN A 184 30.18 1.17 -9.27
N ASN A 185 29.51 1.08 -10.40
CA ASN A 185 28.63 2.14 -10.89
C ASN A 185 27.45 2.28 -9.92
N ASP A 186 27.51 3.27 -9.04
CA ASP A 186 26.35 3.78 -8.31
C ASP A 186 25.42 4.46 -9.32
N VAL A 187 24.49 3.68 -9.86
CA VAL A 187 23.23 4.21 -10.39
C VAL A 187 22.53 4.87 -9.20
N PRO A 188 22.04 6.12 -9.30
CA PRO A 188 21.31 6.76 -8.22
C PRO A 188 20.18 5.83 -7.79
N GLY A 189 20.23 5.33 -6.56
CA GLY A 189 19.23 4.39 -6.05
C GLY A 189 17.87 5.08 -5.96
N GLU A 190 16.81 4.33 -6.26
CA GLU A 190 15.41 4.81 -6.14
C GLU A 190 15.21 5.54 -4.80
N THR A 191 14.59 6.70 -4.85
CA THR A 191 14.27 7.50 -3.65
C THR A 191 13.16 6.84 -2.83
N LEU A 192 13.00 7.25 -1.57
CA LEU A 192 11.91 6.74 -0.74
C LEU A 192 10.54 7.06 -1.35
N GLU A 193 10.42 8.25 -1.94
CA GLU A 193 9.20 8.72 -2.61
C GLU A 193 8.85 7.84 -3.82
N GLU A 194 9.81 7.56 -4.68
CA GLU A 194 9.63 6.66 -5.83
C GLU A 194 9.24 5.24 -5.41
N LEU A 195 9.86 4.71 -4.35
CA LEU A 195 9.52 3.39 -3.81
C LEU A 195 8.10 3.35 -3.23
N LEU A 196 7.63 4.43 -2.61
CA LEU A 196 6.26 4.56 -2.11
C LEU A 196 5.27 4.71 -3.27
N GLU A 197 5.63 5.43 -4.32
CA GLU A 197 4.83 5.50 -5.55
C GLU A 197 4.72 4.14 -6.22
N ASN A 198 5.83 3.40 -6.35
CA ASN A 198 5.83 2.03 -6.86
C ASN A 198 4.94 1.10 -6.03
N LEU A 199 5.00 1.19 -4.69
CA LEU A 199 4.12 0.42 -3.81
C LEU A 199 2.64 0.80 -4.03
N ASN A 200 2.34 2.09 -4.06
CA ASN A 200 0.97 2.58 -4.26
C ASN A 200 0.45 2.32 -5.68
N GLY A 201 1.33 2.24 -6.67
CA GLY A 201 1.03 1.89 -8.06
C GLY A 201 0.72 0.42 -8.30
N LEU A 202 1.01 -0.49 -7.35
CA LEU A 202 0.62 -1.89 -7.48
C LEU A 202 -0.91 -1.99 -7.60
N ILE A 203 -1.38 -2.88 -8.47
CA ILE A 203 -2.81 -3.12 -8.64
C ILE A 203 -3.36 -3.80 -7.39
N GLY A 204 -4.52 -3.38 -6.90
CA GLY A 204 -5.15 -3.92 -5.70
C GLY A 204 -4.33 -3.72 -4.43
N LEU A 205 -4.26 -4.76 -3.59
CA LEU A 205 -3.45 -4.83 -2.36
C LEU A 205 -3.71 -3.68 -1.37
N THR A 206 -4.94 -3.19 -1.28
CA THR A 206 -5.29 -2.01 -0.47
C THR A 206 -4.92 -2.21 1.00
N GLY A 207 -5.25 -3.37 1.58
CA GLY A 207 -4.89 -3.72 2.96
C GLY A 207 -3.37 -3.75 3.17
N VAL A 208 -2.64 -4.38 2.24
CA VAL A 208 -1.17 -4.46 2.26
C VAL A 208 -0.53 -3.07 2.23
N LYS A 209 -0.99 -2.19 1.34
CA LYS A 209 -0.50 -0.81 1.23
C LYS A 209 -0.72 -0.02 2.52
N GLN A 210 -1.88 -0.16 3.15
CA GLN A 210 -2.19 0.49 4.42
C GLN A 210 -1.26 -0.01 5.55
N GLU A 211 -1.08 -1.32 5.66
CA GLU A 211 -0.22 -1.93 6.68
C GLU A 211 1.26 -1.54 6.49
N VAL A 212 1.76 -1.53 5.25
CA VAL A 212 3.13 -1.10 4.94
C VAL A 212 3.31 0.40 5.23
N ASN A 213 2.36 1.25 4.83
CA ASN A 213 2.41 2.69 5.13
C ASN A 213 2.36 2.96 6.65
N SER A 214 1.54 2.21 7.40
CA SER A 214 1.50 2.29 8.87
C SER A 214 2.85 1.93 9.48
N LEU A 215 3.48 0.85 9.02
CA LEU A 215 4.80 0.43 9.46
C LEU A 215 5.87 1.50 9.17
N ILE A 216 5.87 2.07 7.98
CA ILE A 216 6.79 3.15 7.59
C ILE A 216 6.60 4.38 8.50
N ASN A 217 5.36 4.76 8.79
CA ASN A 217 5.07 5.88 9.69
C ASN A 217 5.58 5.62 11.11
N MET A 218 5.41 4.41 11.63
CA MET A 218 5.96 4.01 12.94
C MET A 218 7.49 4.10 12.96
N LEU A 219 8.16 3.66 11.90
CA LEU A 219 9.62 3.75 11.78
C LEU A 219 10.10 5.20 11.68
N LYS A 220 9.40 6.08 10.94
CA LYS A 220 9.67 7.53 10.90
C LYS A 220 9.55 8.15 12.30
N ILE A 221 8.49 7.82 13.03
CA ILE A 221 8.27 8.29 14.40
C ILE A 221 9.43 7.82 15.32
N ASN A 222 9.82 6.54 15.22
CA ASN A 222 10.94 6.02 16.00
C ASN A 222 12.26 6.76 15.71
N LYS A 223 12.55 7.07 14.45
CA LYS A 223 13.72 7.85 14.06
C LYS A 223 13.72 9.25 14.71
N VAL A 224 12.59 9.94 14.70
CA VAL A 224 12.42 11.25 15.35
C VAL A 224 12.57 11.14 16.89
N ARG A 225 12.00 10.10 17.50
CA ARG A 225 12.12 9.85 18.96
C ARG A 225 13.57 9.61 19.36
N THR A 226 14.29 8.77 18.61
CA THR A 226 15.71 8.51 18.85
C THR A 226 16.55 9.78 18.73
N ALA A 227 16.31 10.59 17.70
CA ALA A 227 17.00 11.87 17.51
C ALA A 227 16.76 12.87 18.68
N LYS A 228 15.62 12.74 19.36
CA LYS A 228 15.27 13.55 20.56
C LYS A 228 15.67 12.89 21.89
N GLY A 229 16.44 11.79 21.87
CA GLY A 229 16.83 11.06 23.08
C GLY A 229 15.68 10.34 23.80
N MET A 230 14.53 10.17 23.15
CA MET A 230 13.36 9.48 23.72
C MET A 230 13.47 7.97 23.51
N LYS A 231 12.88 7.19 24.43
CA LYS A 231 12.82 5.72 24.30
C LYS A 231 12.11 5.32 22.99
N GLN A 232 12.72 4.40 22.24
CA GLN A 232 12.12 3.82 21.04
C GLN A 232 10.86 3.02 21.38
N LEU A 233 9.88 3.04 20.46
CA LEU A 233 8.75 2.14 20.51
C LEU A 233 9.20 0.75 20.01
N ASN A 234 8.73 -0.30 20.66
CA ASN A 234 8.95 -1.66 20.17
C ASN A 234 8.12 -1.88 18.89
N VAL A 235 8.76 -1.76 17.75
CA VAL A 235 8.16 -2.09 16.45
C VAL A 235 8.81 -3.37 15.96
N SER A 236 8.01 -4.42 15.77
CA SER A 236 8.51 -5.62 15.12
C SER A 236 8.85 -5.28 13.66
N LYS A 237 10.06 -5.61 13.25
CA LYS A 237 10.54 -5.46 11.89
C LYS A 237 10.35 -6.74 11.08
N HIS A 238 10.29 -7.90 11.77
CA HIS A 238 10.03 -9.19 11.15
C HIS A 238 8.52 -9.32 10.87
N LEU A 239 8.17 -9.87 9.72
CA LEU A 239 6.80 -9.87 9.21
C LEU A 239 6.35 -11.26 8.78
N VAL A 240 5.05 -11.47 8.84
CA VAL A 240 4.37 -12.62 8.25
C VAL A 240 3.52 -12.16 7.08
N PHE A 241 3.72 -12.73 5.91
CA PHE A 241 2.90 -12.47 4.72
C PHE A 241 1.96 -13.65 4.49
N LEU A 242 0.67 -13.39 4.63
CA LEU A 242 -0.39 -14.39 4.50
C LEU A 242 -1.13 -14.20 3.18
N GLY A 243 -1.44 -15.28 2.48
CA GLY A 243 -2.25 -15.22 1.26
C GLY A 243 -1.87 -16.26 0.22
N ASN A 244 -2.70 -16.37 -0.82
CA ASN A 244 -2.55 -17.33 -1.89
C ASN A 244 -1.33 -17.05 -2.80
N PRO A 245 -0.84 -18.03 -3.59
CA PRO A 245 0.22 -17.79 -4.57
C PRO A 245 -0.20 -16.75 -5.59
N GLY A 246 0.77 -15.99 -6.10
CA GLY A 246 0.52 -14.98 -7.12
C GLY A 246 -0.13 -13.68 -6.60
N THR A 247 -0.38 -13.51 -5.31
CA THR A 247 -0.95 -12.28 -4.73
C THR A 247 0.06 -11.13 -4.56
N GLY A 248 1.31 -11.29 -4.99
CA GLY A 248 2.32 -10.23 -4.98
C GLY A 248 3.21 -10.16 -3.73
N LYS A 249 3.22 -11.20 -2.87
CA LYS A 249 4.01 -11.25 -1.63
C LYS A 249 5.50 -10.93 -1.87
N THR A 250 6.15 -11.62 -2.80
CA THR A 250 7.56 -11.40 -3.15
C THR A 250 7.82 -10.00 -3.70
N THR A 251 6.91 -9.48 -4.53
CA THR A 251 7.01 -8.12 -5.09
C THR A 251 7.00 -7.06 -3.98
N VAL A 252 6.07 -7.19 -3.03
CA VAL A 252 5.99 -6.28 -1.87
C VAL A 252 7.20 -6.44 -0.95
N ALA A 253 7.69 -7.68 -0.71
CA ALA A 253 8.89 -7.93 0.08
C ALA A 253 10.11 -7.22 -0.54
N ARG A 254 10.25 -7.24 -1.87
CA ARG A 254 11.33 -6.57 -2.60
C ARG A 254 11.25 -5.05 -2.51
N LEU A 255 10.05 -4.47 -2.61
CA LEU A 255 9.86 -3.04 -2.40
C LEU A 255 10.14 -2.65 -0.95
N LEU A 256 9.67 -3.44 0.00
CA LEU A 256 9.86 -3.17 1.42
C LEU A 256 11.34 -3.25 1.83
N SER A 257 12.13 -4.17 1.25
CA SER A 257 13.57 -4.26 1.52
C SER A 257 14.31 -2.98 1.09
N LYS A 258 13.96 -2.44 -0.08
CA LYS A 258 14.49 -1.16 -0.58
C LYS A 258 14.03 0.02 0.29
N ILE A 259 12.77 0.04 0.71
CA ILE A 259 12.21 1.06 1.61
C ILE A 259 12.96 1.05 2.95
N TYR A 260 13.21 -0.12 3.54
CA TYR A 260 13.98 -0.23 4.78
C TYR A 260 15.41 0.32 4.62
N LYS A 261 16.07 0.11 3.47
CA LYS A 261 17.36 0.72 3.16
C LYS A 261 17.27 2.24 3.13
N GLN A 262 16.32 2.81 2.38
CA GLN A 262 16.15 4.27 2.26
C GLN A 262 15.80 4.92 3.60
N MET A 263 15.13 4.20 4.48
CA MET A 263 14.85 4.65 5.83
C MET A 263 16.04 4.50 6.80
N GLY A 264 17.14 3.86 6.38
CA GLY A 264 18.31 3.58 7.22
C GLY A 264 18.02 2.52 8.30
N VAL A 265 17.04 1.64 8.07
CA VAL A 265 16.75 0.47 8.92
C VAL A 265 17.66 -0.70 8.56
N LEU A 266 17.99 -0.82 7.27
CA LEU A 266 18.90 -1.81 6.70
C LEU A 266 20.03 -1.10 5.94
N GLU A 267 21.20 -1.70 5.91
CA GLU A 267 22.39 -1.11 5.27
C GLU A 267 22.34 -1.23 3.74
N THR A 268 22.04 -2.40 3.23
CA THR A 268 22.14 -2.73 1.80
C THR A 268 20.79 -2.94 1.13
N GLY A 269 19.78 -3.49 1.87
CA GLY A 269 18.40 -3.63 1.41
C GLY A 269 18.20 -4.68 0.31
N GLN A 270 19.11 -5.67 0.18
CA GLN A 270 18.93 -6.80 -0.71
C GLN A 270 17.81 -7.72 -0.19
N LEU A 271 17.16 -8.43 -1.12
CA LEU A 271 16.22 -9.51 -0.80
C LEU A 271 16.87 -10.85 -1.12
N VAL A 272 17.03 -11.70 -0.12
CA VAL A 272 17.43 -13.10 -0.29
C VAL A 272 16.18 -13.95 -0.18
N GLU A 273 15.75 -14.49 -1.30
CA GLU A 273 14.54 -15.29 -1.42
C GLU A 273 14.89 -16.76 -1.35
N VAL A 274 14.26 -17.48 -0.45
CA VAL A 274 14.49 -18.91 -0.21
C VAL A 274 13.18 -19.64 0.08
N ASP A 275 13.18 -20.92 -0.20
CA ASP A 275 12.17 -21.90 0.21
C ASP A 275 12.78 -22.95 1.15
N ARG A 276 12.02 -23.99 1.52
CA ARG A 276 12.54 -25.12 2.29
C ARG A 276 13.78 -25.75 1.64
N GLY A 277 13.78 -25.91 0.31
CA GLY A 277 14.91 -26.49 -0.43
C GLY A 277 16.19 -25.67 -0.32
N GLY A 278 16.06 -24.35 -0.25
CA GLY A 278 17.17 -23.40 -0.06
C GLY A 278 17.78 -23.44 1.35
N LEU A 279 17.03 -23.87 2.37
CA LEU A 279 17.46 -23.88 3.77
C LEU A 279 17.85 -25.28 4.29
N VAL A 280 17.07 -26.30 3.95
CA VAL A 280 17.23 -27.65 4.48
C VAL A 280 18.17 -28.46 3.61
N ALA A 281 19.04 -29.24 4.26
CA ALA A 281 19.93 -30.21 3.60
C ALA A 281 19.45 -31.65 3.82
N GLY A 282 19.99 -32.57 3.05
CA GLY A 282 19.61 -34.02 3.12
C GLY A 282 20.34 -34.82 4.20
N TYR A 283 21.30 -34.24 4.91
CA TYR A 283 22.13 -34.95 5.88
C TYR A 283 22.24 -34.21 7.20
N VAL A 284 22.41 -34.96 8.30
CA VAL A 284 22.54 -34.43 9.67
C VAL A 284 23.64 -33.39 9.76
N GLY A 285 23.38 -32.25 10.38
CA GLY A 285 24.33 -31.17 10.64
C GLY A 285 24.65 -30.25 9.45
N GLN A 286 24.12 -30.52 8.27
CA GLN A 286 24.32 -29.64 7.09
C GLN A 286 23.24 -28.57 6.97
N THR A 287 22.08 -28.76 7.57
CA THR A 287 20.98 -27.79 7.52
C THR A 287 21.35 -26.49 8.21
N ALA A 288 21.95 -26.54 9.40
CA ALA A 288 22.38 -25.34 10.10
C ALA A 288 23.41 -24.55 9.30
N ILE A 289 24.37 -25.23 8.64
CA ILE A 289 25.40 -24.59 7.80
C ILE A 289 24.74 -23.88 6.61
N LYS A 290 23.91 -24.60 5.86
CA LYS A 290 23.21 -24.07 4.68
C LYS A 290 22.27 -22.92 5.04
N THR A 291 21.54 -23.03 6.14
CA THR A 291 20.69 -21.97 6.65
C THR A 291 21.52 -20.75 7.04
N MET A 292 22.67 -20.93 7.72
CA MET A 292 23.55 -19.84 8.10
C MET A 292 24.14 -19.12 6.90
N GLU A 293 24.50 -19.84 5.82
CA GLU A 293 24.96 -19.23 4.56
C GLU A 293 23.90 -18.28 4.00
N LYS A 294 22.61 -18.69 3.96
CA LYS A 294 21.53 -17.83 3.49
C LYS A 294 21.25 -16.64 4.41
N ILE A 295 21.42 -16.81 5.70
CA ILE A 295 21.37 -15.71 6.67
C ILE A 295 22.49 -14.72 6.43
N GLN A 296 23.73 -15.19 6.20
CA GLN A 296 24.89 -14.32 5.91
C GLN A 296 24.69 -13.52 4.61
N GLU A 297 24.13 -14.13 3.57
CA GLU A 297 23.74 -13.43 2.34
C GLU A 297 22.69 -12.34 2.60
N ALA A 298 21.81 -12.53 3.61
CA ALA A 298 20.74 -11.61 3.95
C ALA A 298 21.15 -10.50 4.95
N ILE A 299 22.36 -10.56 5.53
CA ILE A 299 22.83 -9.51 6.45
C ILE A 299 22.87 -8.16 5.73
N GLY A 300 22.31 -7.14 6.35
CA GLY A 300 22.10 -5.81 5.75
C GLY A 300 20.81 -5.68 4.94
N GLY A 301 20.08 -6.80 4.72
CA GLY A 301 18.87 -6.87 3.91
C GLY A 301 17.76 -7.70 4.52
N VAL A 302 16.98 -8.34 3.67
CA VAL A 302 15.80 -9.14 4.03
C VAL A 302 15.99 -10.59 3.62
N LEU A 303 15.79 -11.51 4.55
CA LEU A 303 15.59 -12.93 4.27
C LEU A 303 14.10 -13.19 4.09
N PHE A 304 13.69 -13.53 2.87
CA PHE A 304 12.31 -13.87 2.53
C PHE A 304 12.19 -15.38 2.39
N ILE A 305 11.35 -15.99 3.24
CA ILE A 305 11.16 -17.46 3.25
C ILE A 305 9.74 -17.73 2.73
N ASP A 306 9.66 -18.23 1.51
CA ASP A 306 8.37 -18.60 0.93
C ASP A 306 7.94 -19.99 1.40
N GLU A 307 6.63 -20.20 1.52
CA GLU A 307 6.01 -21.43 2.06
C GLU A 307 6.68 -21.91 3.37
N ALA A 308 6.98 -20.96 4.28
CA ALA A 308 7.75 -21.22 5.50
C ALA A 308 7.15 -22.33 6.38
N TYR A 309 5.83 -22.57 6.32
CA TYR A 309 5.15 -23.65 7.02
C TYR A 309 5.68 -25.04 6.61
N THR A 310 6.32 -25.15 5.45
CA THR A 310 6.93 -26.42 5.00
C THR A 310 8.13 -26.81 5.86
N LEU A 311 8.75 -25.88 6.59
CA LEU A 311 9.82 -26.15 7.54
C LEU A 311 9.33 -26.93 8.76
N ALA A 312 8.06 -26.81 9.16
CA ALA A 312 7.48 -27.52 10.30
C ALA A 312 6.78 -28.84 9.91
N LYS A 313 6.81 -29.26 8.64
CA LYS A 313 6.21 -30.54 8.21
C LYS A 313 7.05 -31.69 8.70
N GLY A 314 6.55 -32.42 9.70
CA GLY A 314 7.21 -33.45 10.49
C GLY A 314 7.77 -34.67 9.73
N GLY A 315 8.73 -35.29 10.36
CA GLY A 315 9.53 -36.45 9.98
C GLY A 315 10.84 -36.40 10.75
N ALA A 316 11.92 -37.08 10.34
CA ALA A 316 13.26 -36.89 10.92
C ALA A 316 13.76 -35.49 10.49
N ASP A 317 13.51 -34.45 11.31
CA ASP A 317 13.15 -33.13 10.81
C ASP A 317 14.31 -32.16 10.86
N PHE A 318 15.05 -32.12 9.77
CA PHE A 318 16.04 -31.08 9.53
C PHE A 318 15.41 -29.68 9.39
N GLY A 319 14.09 -29.54 9.20
CA GLY A 319 13.40 -28.25 9.14
C GLY A 319 13.38 -27.54 10.49
N GLN A 320 13.27 -28.28 11.61
CA GLN A 320 13.38 -27.70 12.94
C GLN A 320 14.77 -27.11 13.18
N GLU A 321 15.84 -27.77 12.70
CA GLU A 321 17.21 -27.25 12.78
C GLU A 321 17.36 -25.92 12.02
N ALA A 322 16.68 -25.77 10.87
CA ALA A 322 16.64 -24.50 10.14
C ALA A 322 15.90 -23.42 10.94
N ILE A 323 14.73 -23.72 11.51
CA ILE A 323 13.95 -22.80 12.34
C ILE A 323 14.80 -22.32 13.53
N ASP A 324 15.43 -23.23 14.26
CA ASP A 324 16.24 -22.89 15.44
C ASP A 324 17.46 -22.03 15.06
N THR A 325 18.09 -22.32 13.91
CA THR A 325 19.19 -21.53 13.38
C THR A 325 18.74 -20.11 13.02
N ILE A 326 17.57 -19.95 12.38
CA ILE A 326 17.00 -18.64 12.05
C ILE A 326 16.67 -17.86 13.33
N LEU A 327 15.98 -18.48 14.30
CA LEU A 327 15.62 -17.84 15.56
C LEU A 327 16.85 -17.38 16.35
N LYS A 328 17.91 -18.19 16.36
CA LYS A 328 19.18 -17.81 16.98
C LYS A 328 19.82 -16.63 16.27
N ALA A 329 19.88 -16.65 14.95
CA ALA A 329 20.44 -15.56 14.17
C ALA A 329 19.66 -14.24 14.32
N MET A 330 18.33 -14.29 14.45
CA MET A 330 17.49 -13.11 14.75
C MET A 330 17.84 -12.48 16.09
N GLU A 331 18.33 -13.26 17.05
CA GLU A 331 18.79 -12.76 18.34
C GLU A 331 20.24 -12.23 18.25
N ASP A 332 21.14 -13.00 17.66
CA ASP A 332 22.57 -12.69 17.57
C ASP A 332 22.86 -11.48 16.65
N HIS A 333 22.05 -11.32 15.59
CA HIS A 333 22.15 -10.25 14.59
C HIS A 333 20.95 -9.30 14.64
N ARG A 334 20.42 -9.04 15.83
CA ARG A 334 19.30 -8.12 16.05
C ARG A 334 19.59 -6.80 15.31
N ASP A 335 18.62 -6.31 14.57
CA ASP A 335 18.70 -5.08 13.75
C ASP A 335 19.60 -5.12 12.50
N LYS A 336 20.34 -6.21 12.25
CA LYS A 336 21.22 -6.30 11.07
C LYS A 336 20.53 -6.91 9.84
N PHE A 337 19.46 -7.67 10.02
CA PHE A 337 18.65 -8.20 8.94
C PHE A 337 17.20 -8.36 9.39
N ILE A 338 16.32 -8.49 8.43
CA ILE A 338 14.88 -8.69 8.67
C ILE A 338 14.46 -10.02 8.05
N VAL A 339 13.64 -10.76 8.76
CA VAL A 339 13.05 -11.99 8.24
C VAL A 339 11.58 -11.75 7.90
N ILE A 340 11.18 -12.11 6.70
CA ILE A 340 9.79 -12.15 6.25
C ILE A 340 9.47 -13.60 5.93
N VAL A 341 8.49 -14.17 6.62
CA VAL A 341 7.97 -15.51 6.34
C VAL A 341 6.65 -15.41 5.60
N ALA A 342 6.48 -16.18 4.53
CA ALA A 342 5.30 -16.13 3.69
C ALA A 342 4.65 -17.49 3.51
N GLY A 343 3.33 -17.52 3.31
CA GLY A 343 2.59 -18.75 3.03
C GLY A 343 1.08 -18.58 3.12
N TYR A 344 0.37 -19.69 3.01
CA TYR A 344 -1.09 -19.73 3.18
C TYR A 344 -1.48 -19.49 4.64
N SER A 345 -2.60 -18.80 4.86
CA SER A 345 -3.02 -18.33 6.19
C SER A 345 -3.10 -19.47 7.21
N GLU A 346 -3.86 -20.53 6.95
CA GLU A 346 -4.08 -21.63 7.89
C GLU A 346 -2.79 -22.42 8.21
N PRO A 347 -1.95 -22.87 7.22
CA PRO A 347 -0.69 -23.51 7.50
C PRO A 347 0.32 -22.62 8.23
N MET A 348 0.32 -21.31 7.96
CA MET A 348 1.21 -20.34 8.62
C MET A 348 0.83 -20.12 10.08
N GLU A 349 -0.45 -20.12 10.43
CA GLU A 349 -0.89 -20.06 11.82
C GLU A 349 -0.36 -21.25 12.62
N THR A 350 -0.54 -22.47 12.10
CA THR A 350 0.01 -23.70 12.68
C THR A 350 1.54 -23.64 12.81
N PHE A 351 2.23 -23.12 11.79
CA PHE A 351 3.69 -22.92 11.80
C PHE A 351 4.15 -21.99 12.91
N LEU A 352 3.50 -20.85 13.08
CA LEU A 352 3.85 -19.88 14.12
C LEU A 352 3.57 -20.42 15.53
N GLU A 353 2.55 -21.26 15.68
CA GLU A 353 2.20 -21.91 16.95
C GLU A 353 3.12 -23.07 17.31
N SER A 354 3.79 -23.69 16.33
CA SER A 354 4.68 -24.83 16.53
C SER A 354 5.91 -24.52 17.40
N ASN A 355 6.30 -23.23 17.50
CA ASN A 355 7.47 -22.79 18.25
C ASN A 355 7.23 -21.44 18.94
N PRO A 356 7.32 -21.36 20.29
CA PRO A 356 7.14 -20.09 21.02
C PRO A 356 8.10 -18.99 20.57
N GLY A 357 9.29 -19.35 20.08
CA GLY A 357 10.27 -18.41 19.53
C GLY A 357 9.79 -17.74 18.27
N LEU A 358 9.07 -18.46 17.40
CA LEU A 358 8.42 -17.87 16.21
C LEU A 358 7.34 -16.89 16.63
N LYS A 359 6.42 -17.29 17.49
CA LYS A 359 5.30 -16.45 17.96
C LYS A 359 5.76 -15.14 18.60
N SER A 360 6.87 -15.16 19.34
CA SER A 360 7.40 -13.97 20.01
C SER A 360 8.07 -12.97 19.06
N ARG A 361 8.61 -13.42 17.92
CA ARG A 361 9.35 -12.60 16.97
C ARG A 361 8.49 -12.14 15.79
N PHE A 362 7.53 -12.97 15.36
CA PHE A 362 6.61 -12.69 14.27
C PHE A 362 5.23 -12.26 14.79
N ASN A 363 5.13 -11.05 15.31
CA ASN A 363 3.92 -10.50 15.92
C ASN A 363 3.14 -9.56 14.98
N LYS A 364 3.60 -9.35 13.74
CA LYS A 364 2.97 -8.52 12.73
C LYS A 364 2.70 -9.35 11.47
N SER A 365 1.42 -9.53 11.15
CA SER A 365 0.98 -10.22 9.93
C SER A 365 0.38 -9.22 8.95
N ILE A 366 0.62 -9.44 7.66
CA ILE A 366 0.04 -8.67 6.56
C ILE A 366 -0.70 -9.66 5.66
N LEU A 367 -2.00 -9.45 5.49
CA LEU A 367 -2.85 -10.29 4.66
C LEU A 367 -2.85 -9.77 3.21
N PHE A 368 -2.54 -10.68 2.30
CA PHE A 368 -2.60 -10.47 0.86
C PHE A 368 -3.88 -11.15 0.35
N ASP A 369 -4.91 -10.34 0.17
CA ASP A 369 -6.17 -10.81 -0.41
C ASP A 369 -5.98 -11.25 -1.86
N ASP A 370 -6.83 -12.14 -2.33
CA ASP A 370 -6.86 -12.52 -3.74
C ASP A 370 -7.29 -11.32 -4.58
N TYR A 371 -6.73 -11.24 -5.78
CA TYR A 371 -7.15 -10.23 -6.75
C TYR A 371 -8.60 -10.46 -7.16
N THR A 372 -9.35 -9.40 -7.25
CA THR A 372 -10.67 -9.41 -7.89
C THR A 372 -10.52 -9.62 -9.40
N GLU A 373 -11.58 -10.05 -10.07
CA GLU A 373 -11.58 -10.22 -11.54
C GLU A 373 -11.14 -8.94 -12.26
N LEU A 374 -11.50 -7.77 -11.75
CA LEU A 374 -11.11 -6.48 -12.30
C LEU A 374 -9.61 -6.21 -12.13
N GLU A 375 -9.07 -6.45 -10.94
CA GLU A 375 -7.63 -6.30 -10.66
C GLU A 375 -6.77 -7.28 -11.48
N LEU A 376 -7.30 -8.47 -11.78
CA LEU A 376 -6.64 -9.44 -12.69
C LEU A 376 -6.62 -8.95 -14.13
N TYR A 377 -7.66 -8.21 -14.57
CA TYR A 377 -7.71 -7.65 -15.91
C TYR A 377 -6.76 -6.44 -16.09
N GLU A 378 -6.52 -5.69 -15.00
CA GLU A 378 -5.63 -4.51 -15.00
C GLU A 378 -4.14 -4.89 -14.86
N ARG A 379 -3.83 -6.14 -14.48
CA ARG A 379 -2.49 -6.67 -14.27
C ARG A 379 -1.85 -7.16 -15.57
#